data_a7cd91e495316ddb6341a2448f8c7bbe
#
_entry.id   a7cd91e495316ddb6341a2448f8c7bbe
#
_cell.length_a   1.000
_cell.length_b   1.000
_cell.length_c   1.000
_cell.angle_alpha   90.00
_cell.angle_beta   90.00
_cell.angle_gamma   90.00
#
_symmetry.space_group_name_H-M   'P 1'
#
loop_
_entity.id
_entity.type
_entity.pdbx_description
1 polymer ?
#
loop_
_entity_poly.entity_id
_entity_poly.type
_entity_poly.pdbx_seq_one_letter_code
_entity_poly.pdbx_strand_id
1 'polypeptide(L)'
;KDAINKGEAKAFLMNWFGDYPDGENFLYPLFHSKNWGSGGNRARFKNDEIDRLLEEAVRITDEKLRSEAYDKINRKVVEQAPWIYLWHCSESYVTGPRVKNIDFYPMFFCDKGLTVSLKGNK
;
A
#
# COMPACT_ATOMS: atom_id res chain seq x y z
N LYS A 1 6.45 17.38 7.06
CA LYS A 1 5.19 16.59 6.95
C LYS A 1 3.96 17.49 7.00
N ASP A 2 3.93 18.52 7.86
CA ASP A 2 2.77 19.42 8.02
C ASP A 2 2.44 20.21 6.76
N ALA A 3 3.43 20.80 6.09
CA ALA A 3 3.23 21.51 4.82
C ALA A 3 2.63 20.61 3.72
N ILE A 4 3.06 19.33 3.67
CA ILE A 4 2.50 18.35 2.74
C ILE A 4 1.04 18.06 3.08
N ASN A 5 0.74 17.80 4.35
CA ASN A 5 -0.64 17.52 4.79
C ASN A 5 -1.59 18.70 4.55
N LYS A 6 -1.08 19.92 4.69
CA LYS A 6 -1.85 21.16 4.41
C LYS A 6 -1.97 21.47 2.91
N GLY A 7 -1.18 20.78 2.05
CA GLY A 7 -1.15 21.03 0.61
C GLY A 7 -0.33 22.27 0.22
N GLU A 8 0.54 22.73 1.08
CA GLU A 8 1.44 23.86 0.86
C GLU A 8 2.70 23.47 0.09
N ALA A 9 3.08 22.20 0.10
CA ALA A 9 4.24 21.68 -0.62
C ALA A 9 3.89 21.48 -2.11
N LYS A 10 4.62 22.14 -3.00
CA LYS A 10 4.43 22.04 -4.46
C LYS A 10 4.90 20.69 -5.03
N ALA A 11 5.91 20.09 -4.41
CA ALA A 11 6.42 18.76 -4.74
C ALA A 11 6.99 18.11 -3.48
N PHE A 12 6.90 16.78 -3.39
CA PHE A 12 7.41 16.02 -2.25
C PHE A 12 7.68 14.57 -2.66
N LEU A 13 8.56 13.91 -1.92
CA LEU A 13 8.84 12.49 -2.03
C LEU A 13 8.30 11.77 -0.80
N MET A 14 7.53 10.73 -1.01
CA MET A 14 7.00 9.88 0.06
C MET A 14 6.91 8.42 -0.40
N ASN A 15 6.86 7.53 0.57
CA ASN A 15 6.54 6.13 0.39
C ASN A 15 5.24 5.78 1.13
N TRP A 16 4.67 4.66 0.75
CA TRP A 16 3.54 4.03 1.44
C TRP A 16 3.87 2.56 1.69
N PHE A 17 3.58 2.10 2.88
CA PHE A 17 3.65 0.69 3.24
C PHE A 17 2.23 0.19 3.47
N GLY A 18 1.92 -0.97 2.90
CA GLY A 18 0.62 -1.59 3.15
C GLY A 18 0.58 -2.23 4.53
N ASP A 19 -0.54 -2.08 5.22
CA ASP A 19 -0.80 -2.70 6.52
C ASP A 19 -1.35 -4.13 6.34
N TYR A 20 -2.00 -4.41 5.21
CA TYR A 20 -2.56 -5.70 4.82
C TYR A 20 -2.56 -5.89 3.30
N PRO A 21 -2.57 -7.14 2.80
CA PRO A 21 -2.40 -7.46 1.39
C PRO A 21 -3.71 -7.31 0.59
N ASP A 22 -4.20 -6.08 0.46
CA ASP A 22 -5.38 -5.75 -0.32
C ASP A 22 -5.14 -4.46 -1.13
N GLY A 23 -5.65 -4.42 -2.36
CA GLY A 23 -5.55 -3.23 -3.22
C GLY A 23 -6.21 -1.99 -2.61
N GLU A 24 -7.21 -2.19 -1.75
CA GLU A 24 -7.84 -1.12 -0.98
C GLU A 24 -6.82 -0.33 -0.17
N ASN A 25 -5.93 -1.00 0.54
CA ASN A 25 -4.94 -0.38 1.41
C ASN A 25 -3.95 0.56 0.68
N PHE A 26 -3.82 0.40 -0.63
CA PHE A 26 -2.97 1.24 -1.48
C PHE A 26 -3.78 2.28 -2.24
N LEU A 27 -4.99 1.97 -2.68
CA LEU A 27 -5.73 2.84 -3.58
C LEU A 27 -6.70 3.77 -2.86
N TYR A 28 -7.47 3.26 -1.90
CA TYR A 28 -8.46 4.06 -1.20
C TYR A 28 -7.84 5.20 -0.37
N PRO A 29 -6.88 4.94 0.55
CA PRO A 29 -6.30 6.02 1.35
C PRO A 29 -5.52 7.02 0.52
N LEU A 30 -4.87 6.58 -0.57
CA LEU A 30 -3.95 7.43 -1.32
C LEU A 30 -4.63 8.26 -2.42
N PHE A 31 -5.77 7.82 -2.96
CA PHE A 31 -6.38 8.45 -4.12
C PHE A 31 -7.85 8.86 -3.93
N HIS A 32 -8.55 8.38 -2.91
CA HIS A 32 -9.91 8.83 -2.66
C HIS A 32 -9.91 10.28 -2.12
N SER A 33 -10.78 11.14 -2.69
CA SER A 33 -10.78 12.57 -2.35
C SER A 33 -11.14 12.90 -0.91
N LYS A 34 -11.84 12.01 -0.19
CA LYS A 34 -12.14 12.16 1.25
C LYS A 34 -10.90 12.10 2.15
N ASN A 35 -9.77 11.56 1.64
CA ASN A 35 -8.55 11.29 2.41
C ASN A 35 -7.46 12.35 2.21
N TRP A 36 -7.80 13.55 1.81
CA TRP A 36 -6.80 14.61 1.60
C TRP A 36 -5.94 14.87 2.85
N GLY A 37 -4.66 15.10 2.63
CA GLY A 37 -3.71 15.45 3.67
C GLY A 37 -3.33 14.26 4.55
N SER A 38 -3.62 14.31 5.85
CA SER A 38 -3.23 13.29 6.83
C SER A 38 -3.88 11.93 6.59
N GLY A 39 -5.00 11.86 5.90
CA GLY A 39 -5.69 10.62 5.55
C GLY A 39 -4.94 9.75 4.53
N GLY A 40 -3.97 10.32 3.81
CA GLY A 40 -3.15 9.58 2.84
C GLY A 40 -3.02 10.27 1.49
N ASN A 41 -4.11 10.79 0.94
CA ASN A 41 -4.14 11.49 -0.35
C ASN A 41 -3.50 12.89 -0.23
N ARG A 42 -2.20 12.93 -0.12
CA ARG A 42 -1.42 14.16 0.04
C ARG A 42 -1.24 14.93 -1.26
N ALA A 43 -1.38 14.26 -2.40
CA ALA A 43 -1.42 14.89 -3.71
C ALA A 43 -2.71 15.66 -3.97
N ARG A 44 -3.71 15.53 -3.09
CA ARG A 44 -5.05 16.11 -3.23
C ARG A 44 -5.72 15.74 -4.55
N PHE A 45 -5.40 14.55 -5.02
CA PHE A 45 -6.01 13.98 -6.20
C PHE A 45 -7.53 13.89 -6.01
N LYS A 46 -8.27 14.24 -7.04
CA LYS A 46 -9.72 14.11 -7.07
C LYS A 46 -10.18 13.69 -8.46
N ASN A 47 -10.94 12.62 -8.50
CA ASN A 47 -11.65 12.18 -9.69
C ASN A 47 -12.92 11.45 -9.25
N ASP A 48 -14.06 12.00 -9.56
CA ASP A 48 -15.37 11.50 -9.08
C ASP A 48 -15.68 10.09 -9.59
N GLU A 49 -15.18 9.68 -10.76
CA GLU A 49 -15.30 8.30 -11.25
C GLU A 49 -14.45 7.34 -10.41
N ILE A 50 -13.21 7.71 -10.10
CA ILE A 50 -12.29 6.89 -9.30
C ILE A 50 -12.82 6.79 -7.86
N ASP A 51 -13.30 7.88 -7.28
CA ASP A 51 -13.92 7.86 -5.94
C ASP A 51 -15.08 6.86 -5.88
N ARG A 52 -16.00 6.90 -6.85
CA ARG A 52 -17.11 5.96 -6.96
C ARG A 52 -16.64 4.50 -7.12
N LEU A 53 -15.67 4.26 -7.99
CA LEU A 53 -15.13 2.91 -8.20
C LEU A 53 -14.45 2.36 -6.95
N LEU A 54 -13.74 3.18 -6.19
CA LEU A 54 -13.16 2.80 -4.91
C LEU A 54 -14.23 2.45 -3.88
N GLU A 55 -15.31 3.25 -3.78
CA GLU A 55 -16.44 2.98 -2.88
C GLU A 55 -17.21 1.68 -3.25
N GLU A 56 -17.29 1.35 -4.54
CA GLU A 56 -17.88 0.11 -5.02
C GLU A 56 -16.99 -1.10 -4.73
N ALA A 57 -15.68 -0.98 -5.00
CA ALA A 57 -14.71 -2.06 -4.83
C ALA A 57 -14.58 -2.53 -3.37
N VAL A 58 -14.71 -1.63 -2.40
CA VAL A 58 -14.69 -1.97 -0.96
C VAL A 58 -15.78 -2.98 -0.59
N ARG A 59 -16.90 -2.99 -1.30
CA ARG A 59 -18.07 -3.86 -1.02
C ARG A 59 -17.96 -5.24 -1.66
N ILE A 60 -16.99 -5.46 -2.55
CA ILE A 60 -16.79 -6.74 -3.22
C ILE A 60 -16.14 -7.72 -2.23
N THR A 61 -16.79 -8.83 -1.96
CA THR A 61 -16.32 -9.89 -1.05
C THR A 61 -15.64 -11.05 -1.78
N ASP A 62 -15.94 -11.27 -3.06
CA ASP A 62 -15.24 -12.25 -3.88
C ASP A 62 -13.83 -11.75 -4.18
N GLU A 63 -12.82 -12.53 -3.79
CA GLU A 63 -11.41 -12.16 -3.87
C GLU A 63 -10.95 -11.88 -5.30
N LYS A 64 -11.39 -12.69 -6.26
CA LYS A 64 -11.01 -12.54 -7.66
C LYS A 64 -11.62 -11.28 -8.26
N LEU A 65 -12.93 -11.08 -8.08
CA LEU A 65 -13.63 -9.89 -8.58
C LEU A 65 -13.10 -8.62 -7.92
N ARG A 66 -12.75 -8.69 -6.64
CA ARG A 66 -12.14 -7.61 -5.90
C ARG A 66 -10.77 -7.23 -6.47
N SER A 67 -9.90 -8.21 -6.71
CA SER A 67 -8.59 -7.99 -7.33
C SER A 67 -8.72 -7.35 -8.72
N GLU A 68 -9.61 -7.89 -9.57
CA GLU A 68 -9.88 -7.34 -10.91
C GLU A 68 -10.38 -5.88 -10.85
N ALA A 69 -11.23 -5.56 -9.86
CA ALA A 69 -11.72 -4.19 -9.67
C ALA A 69 -10.59 -3.23 -9.30
N TYR A 70 -9.73 -3.61 -8.34
CA TYR A 70 -8.59 -2.77 -7.95
C TYR A 70 -7.54 -2.64 -9.06
N ASP A 71 -7.29 -3.68 -9.85
CA ASP A 71 -6.43 -3.59 -11.03
C ASP A 71 -6.95 -2.56 -12.04
N LYS A 72 -8.24 -2.57 -12.29
CA LYS A 72 -8.89 -1.59 -13.18
C LYS A 72 -8.77 -0.16 -12.63
N ILE A 73 -9.01 0.01 -11.34
CA ILE A 73 -8.87 1.33 -10.68
C ILE A 73 -7.42 1.80 -10.74
N ASN A 74 -6.46 0.92 -10.46
CA ASN A 74 -5.04 1.26 -10.51
C ASN A 74 -4.62 1.76 -11.89
N ARG A 75 -5.05 1.11 -12.97
CA ARG A 75 -4.78 1.56 -14.34
C ARG A 75 -5.33 2.97 -14.59
N LYS A 76 -6.57 3.24 -14.17
CA LYS A 76 -7.18 4.57 -14.31
C LYS A 76 -6.44 5.64 -13.51
N VAL A 77 -5.97 5.31 -12.31
CA VAL A 77 -5.15 6.23 -11.49
C VAL A 77 -3.83 6.54 -12.20
N VAL A 78 -3.15 5.51 -12.72
CA VAL A 78 -1.88 5.69 -13.45
C VAL A 78 -2.06 6.56 -14.69
N GLU A 79 -3.14 6.37 -15.45
CA GLU A 79 -3.49 7.19 -16.62
C GLU A 79 -3.69 8.67 -16.27
N GLN A 80 -4.19 8.98 -15.08
CA GLN A 80 -4.35 10.36 -14.59
C GLN A 80 -3.04 10.97 -14.06
N ALA A 81 -2.00 10.16 -13.89
CA ALA A 81 -0.66 10.57 -13.47
C ALA A 81 -0.61 11.52 -12.24
N PRO A 82 -1.33 11.23 -11.13
CA PRO A 82 -1.27 12.07 -9.93
C PRO A 82 0.10 12.00 -9.25
N TRP A 83 0.87 10.96 -9.52
CA TRP A 83 2.18 10.67 -8.97
C TRP A 83 3.19 10.31 -10.06
N ILE A 84 4.47 10.54 -9.74
CA ILE A 84 5.60 9.94 -10.45
C ILE A 84 6.02 8.72 -9.65
N TYR A 85 5.76 7.52 -10.17
CA TYR A 85 6.15 6.26 -9.56
C TYR A 85 7.63 6.02 -9.81
N LEU A 86 8.44 5.87 -8.76
CA LEU A 86 9.91 5.82 -8.87
C LEU A 86 10.44 4.40 -8.74
N TRP A 87 10.14 3.71 -7.63
CA TRP A 87 10.63 2.35 -7.37
C TRP A 87 9.82 1.64 -6.28
N HIS A 88 9.99 0.34 -6.22
CA HIS A 88 9.63 -0.50 -5.08
C HIS A 88 10.85 -0.73 -4.22
N CYS A 89 10.72 -0.59 -2.90
CA CYS A 89 11.81 -0.88 -1.98
C CYS A 89 12.03 -2.40 -1.88
N SER A 90 13.28 -2.81 -1.83
CA SER A 90 13.68 -4.15 -1.43
C SER A 90 14.21 -4.12 -0.01
N GLU A 91 13.79 -5.05 0.82
CA GLU A 91 14.30 -5.23 2.16
C GLU A 91 15.23 -6.43 2.24
N SER A 92 16.30 -6.29 3.01
CA SER A 92 17.27 -7.36 3.25
C SER A 92 17.32 -7.67 4.74
N TYR A 93 17.23 -8.95 5.06
CA TYR A 93 17.26 -9.42 6.44
C TYR A 93 18.51 -10.28 6.65
N VAL A 94 19.22 -10.00 7.73
CA VAL A 94 20.38 -10.79 8.15
C VAL A 94 20.00 -11.59 9.37
N THR A 95 20.19 -12.91 9.31
CA THR A 95 19.87 -13.80 10.41
C THR A 95 21.08 -14.58 10.87
N GLY A 96 21.09 -15.00 12.12
CA GLY A 96 22.12 -15.88 12.64
C GLY A 96 22.02 -17.28 12.01
N PRO A 97 23.14 -18.06 12.00
CA PRO A 97 23.22 -19.35 11.28
C PRO A 97 22.30 -20.43 11.87
N ARG A 98 21.77 -20.23 13.06
CA ARG A 98 20.82 -21.16 13.69
C ARG A 98 19.36 -20.89 13.36
N VAL A 99 19.05 -19.73 12.78
CA VAL A 99 17.66 -19.36 12.45
C VAL A 99 17.20 -20.13 11.23
N LYS A 100 16.03 -20.73 11.30
CA LYS A 100 15.36 -21.52 10.26
C LYS A 100 13.91 -21.08 10.12
N ASN A 101 13.33 -21.42 8.96
CA ASN A 101 11.91 -21.25 8.68
C ASN A 101 11.44 -19.80 8.88
N ILE A 102 12.20 -18.84 8.32
CA ILE A 102 11.73 -17.46 8.23
C ILE A 102 10.94 -17.31 6.93
N ASP A 103 9.68 -16.97 7.06
CA ASP A 103 8.85 -16.55 5.95
C ASP A 103 8.86 -15.01 5.86
N PHE A 104 9.22 -14.51 4.70
CA PHE A 104 9.21 -13.06 4.43
C PHE A 104 7.93 -12.70 3.68
N TYR A 105 7.16 -11.82 4.27
CA TYR A 105 5.95 -11.30 3.67
C TYR A 105 6.17 -9.87 3.19
N PRO A 106 5.54 -9.45 2.09
CA PRO A 106 5.66 -8.07 1.59
C PRO A 106 4.99 -7.05 2.51
N MET A 107 4.27 -7.49 3.52
CA MET A 107 3.57 -6.65 4.49
C MET A 107 4.24 -6.69 5.85
N PHE A 108 4.39 -5.51 6.45
CA PHE A 108 5.19 -5.28 7.67
C PHE A 108 4.78 -6.11 8.90
N PHE A 109 3.57 -6.64 8.96
CA PHE A 109 3.03 -7.32 10.14
C PHE A 109 2.59 -8.77 9.94
N CYS A 110 2.84 -9.39 8.80
CA CYS A 110 2.18 -10.65 8.46
C CYS A 110 2.69 -11.87 9.21
N ASP A 111 4.00 -12.03 9.44
CA ASP A 111 4.50 -13.25 10.10
C ASP A 111 4.65 -13.11 11.62
N LYS A 112 5.13 -12.00 12.13
CA LYS A 112 5.45 -11.80 13.56
C LYS A 112 6.32 -12.91 14.19
N GLY A 113 7.07 -13.64 13.36
CA GLY A 113 7.96 -14.72 13.81
C GLY A 113 7.26 -16.03 14.17
N LEU A 114 6.01 -16.25 13.76
CA LEU A 114 5.25 -17.46 14.08
C LEU A 114 5.86 -18.75 13.50
N THR A 115 6.54 -18.66 12.34
CA THR A 115 7.17 -19.78 11.65
C THR A 115 8.64 -19.97 12.02
N VAL A 116 9.25 -18.99 12.69
CA VAL A 116 10.68 -19.01 13.03
C VAL A 116 11.01 -20.12 14.01
N SER A 117 12.04 -20.89 13.68
CA SER A 117 12.60 -21.90 14.56
C SER A 117 14.12 -21.77 14.68
N LEU A 118 14.69 -22.36 15.74
CA LEU A 118 16.12 -22.41 15.95
C LEU A 118 16.62 -23.84 15.75
N LYS A 119 17.71 -23.99 15.00
CA LYS A 119 18.44 -25.26 14.94
C LYS A 119 19.01 -25.55 16.33
N GLY A 120 18.70 -26.71 16.90
CA GLY A 120 19.25 -27.13 18.19
C GLY A 120 20.78 -27.15 18.20
N ASN A 121 21.38 -26.89 19.36
CA ASN A 121 22.80 -27.15 19.55
C ASN A 121 23.00 -28.69 19.48
N LYS A 122 23.84 -29.17 18.53
CA LYS A 122 24.44 -30.49 18.62
C LYS A 122 25.61 -30.42 19.57
#